data_887a454cf7cbb57843d5f1d591a4198f
#
_entry.id   887a454cf7cbb57843d5f1d591a4198f
#
_cell.length_a   1.000
_cell.length_b   1.000
_cell.length_c   1.000
_cell.angle_alpha   90.00
_cell.angle_beta   90.00
_cell.angle_gamma   90.00
#
_symmetry.space_group_name_H-M   'P 1'
#
loop_
_entity.id
_entity.type
_entity.pdbx_description
1 polymer ?
#
loop_
_entity_poly.entity_id
_entity_poly.type
_entity_poly.pdbx_seq_one_letter_code
_entity_poly.pdbx_strand_id
1 'polypeptide(L)'
;MAVSSFHRDGYCVVPDVLTAEQVDRWRSALAQHVAAQPPEPGRTGPYFLWPTLADHADLRALYEESGIGDAVRAFLRSDLTLPAPEVAQLALTLPPHLHHPGAPHIDGLTPTEDDGRPGTFTVLAGLLLTDQREIDRGNLWVWPGTHLSTAAWLRHHGADALRDATPYPPVELPTPLQVTGTAGSLVLVHYLLAHNIGGHFGTAADERRETVYFRLRAVGHRERWREVVTDPLLEFALPDQTGGSVTDDGR
;
A
#
# COMPACT_ATOMS: atom_id res chain seq x y z
N MET A 1 7.28 -17.67 1.03
CA MET A 1 6.24 -17.48 -0.02
C MET A 1 5.83 -16.00 -0.16
N ALA A 2 5.38 -15.29 0.88
CA ALA A 2 4.93 -13.90 0.75
C ALA A 2 6.02 -12.91 0.30
N VAL A 3 7.25 -13.01 0.84
CA VAL A 3 8.40 -12.18 0.43
C VAL A 3 8.74 -12.40 -1.05
N SER A 4 8.76 -13.66 -1.51
CA SER A 4 9.05 -13.97 -2.92
C SER A 4 7.99 -13.41 -3.88
N SER A 5 6.70 -13.45 -3.50
CA SER A 5 5.63 -12.81 -4.28
C SER A 5 5.79 -11.30 -4.30
N PHE A 6 6.08 -10.68 -3.16
CA PHE A 6 6.32 -9.24 -3.09
C PHE A 6 7.49 -8.80 -3.99
N HIS A 7 8.59 -9.55 -4.01
CA HIS A 7 9.74 -9.24 -4.88
C HIS A 7 9.41 -9.35 -6.37
N ARG A 8 8.61 -10.35 -6.76
CA ARG A 8 8.23 -10.58 -8.16
C ARG A 8 7.15 -9.63 -8.63
N ASP A 9 6.10 -9.47 -7.82
CA ASP A 9 4.86 -8.80 -8.22
C ASP A 9 4.77 -7.35 -7.73
N GLY A 10 5.59 -6.97 -6.73
CA GLY A 10 5.59 -5.65 -6.11
C GLY A 10 4.47 -5.46 -5.07
N TYR A 11 3.68 -6.49 -4.80
CA TYR A 11 2.67 -6.48 -3.75
C TYR A 11 2.47 -7.86 -3.16
N CYS A 12 1.88 -7.91 -1.98
CA CYS A 12 1.36 -9.15 -1.40
C CYS A 12 0.23 -8.84 -0.43
N VAL A 13 -0.54 -9.87 -0.10
CA VAL A 13 -1.57 -9.84 0.93
C VAL A 13 -1.15 -10.77 2.06
N VAL A 14 -1.06 -10.22 3.26
CA VAL A 14 -0.81 -10.98 4.49
C VAL A 14 -2.16 -11.14 5.19
N PRO A 15 -2.72 -12.35 5.26
CA PRO A 15 -4.02 -12.56 5.88
C PRO A 15 -3.93 -12.46 7.41
N ASP A 16 -5.06 -12.21 8.05
CA ASP A 16 -5.27 -12.33 9.49
C ASP A 16 -4.27 -11.54 10.36
N VAL A 17 -3.85 -10.36 9.91
CA VAL A 17 -2.98 -9.46 10.69
C VAL A 17 -3.76 -8.83 11.84
N LEU A 18 -5.04 -8.52 11.63
CA LEU A 18 -5.94 -8.06 12.68
C LEU A 18 -6.95 -9.14 13.07
N THR A 19 -7.24 -9.22 14.36
CA THR A 19 -8.42 -9.97 14.85
C THR A 19 -9.71 -9.26 14.47
N ALA A 20 -10.83 -9.95 14.51
CA ALA A 20 -12.14 -9.34 14.27
C ALA A 20 -12.42 -8.15 15.23
N GLU A 21 -12.04 -8.28 16.51
CA GLU A 21 -12.18 -7.20 17.49
C GLU A 21 -11.32 -5.97 17.12
N GLN A 22 -10.09 -6.18 16.65
CA GLN A 22 -9.24 -5.08 16.18
C GLN A 22 -9.83 -4.40 14.93
N VAL A 23 -10.38 -5.18 13.99
CA VAL A 23 -11.10 -4.64 12.82
C VAL A 23 -12.26 -3.75 13.25
N ASP A 24 -13.10 -4.20 14.21
CA ASP A 24 -14.23 -3.43 14.72
C ASP A 24 -13.78 -2.13 15.41
N ARG A 25 -12.68 -2.16 16.16
CA ARG A 25 -12.09 -0.96 16.77
C ARG A 25 -11.61 0.03 15.72
N TRP A 26 -10.91 -0.42 14.69
CA TRP A 26 -10.47 0.42 13.56
C TRP A 26 -11.66 1.02 12.81
N ARG A 27 -12.69 0.23 12.53
CA ARG A 27 -13.91 0.71 11.87
C ARG A 27 -14.64 1.76 12.72
N SER A 28 -14.68 1.56 14.04
CA SER A 28 -15.28 2.53 14.97
C SER A 28 -14.51 3.86 14.97
N ALA A 29 -13.19 3.84 15.00
CA ALA A 29 -12.36 5.03 14.92
C ALA A 29 -12.54 5.74 13.55
N LEU A 30 -12.52 4.98 12.44
CA LEU A 30 -12.78 5.51 11.11
C LEU A 30 -14.17 6.19 11.02
N ALA A 31 -15.20 5.56 11.57
CA ALA A 31 -16.55 6.12 11.60
C ALA A 31 -16.62 7.46 12.36
N GLN A 32 -15.88 7.62 13.45
CA GLN A 32 -15.80 8.89 14.19
C GLN A 32 -15.14 10.00 13.35
N HIS A 33 -14.04 9.70 12.64
CA HIS A 33 -13.39 10.64 11.75
C HIS A 33 -14.29 11.05 10.59
N VAL A 34 -15.02 10.09 9.99
CA VAL A 34 -15.99 10.37 8.93
C VAL A 34 -17.16 11.22 9.46
N ALA A 35 -17.62 10.98 10.70
CA ALA A 35 -18.69 11.78 11.30
C ALA A 35 -18.25 13.22 11.57
N ALA A 36 -16.98 13.43 11.93
CA ALA A 36 -16.41 14.76 12.12
C ALA A 36 -16.19 15.53 10.80
N GLN A 37 -15.93 14.82 9.71
CA GLN A 37 -15.75 15.35 8.35
C GLN A 37 -16.56 14.49 7.38
N PRO A 38 -17.89 14.66 7.30
CA PRO A 38 -18.72 13.82 6.45
C PRO A 38 -18.53 14.18 4.96
N PRO A 39 -18.65 13.19 4.05
CA PRO A 39 -18.71 13.48 2.63
C PRO A 39 -19.95 14.32 2.30
N GLU A 40 -19.85 15.08 1.23
CA GLU A 40 -20.99 15.83 0.71
C GLU A 40 -22.19 14.91 0.45
N PRO A 41 -23.45 15.37 0.72
CA PRO A 41 -24.63 14.58 0.44
C PRO A 41 -24.69 14.10 -1.02
N GLY A 42 -24.90 12.79 -1.20
CA GLY A 42 -24.94 12.16 -2.53
C GLY A 42 -23.57 11.90 -3.17
N ARG A 43 -22.47 12.16 -2.47
CA ARG A 43 -21.13 11.81 -2.94
C ARG A 43 -20.99 10.31 -3.12
N THR A 44 -20.40 9.89 -4.25
CA THR A 44 -19.98 8.52 -4.55
C THR A 44 -18.49 8.49 -4.91
N GLY A 45 -17.90 7.31 -4.97
CA GLY A 45 -16.49 7.13 -5.30
C GLY A 45 -15.53 7.33 -4.13
N PRO A 46 -14.26 7.64 -4.40
CA PRO A 46 -13.24 7.73 -3.36
C PRO A 46 -13.50 8.92 -2.41
N TYR A 47 -13.33 8.64 -1.13
CA TYR A 47 -13.36 9.65 -0.08
C TYR A 47 -12.20 9.40 0.89
N PHE A 48 -11.34 10.39 1.08
CA PHE A 48 -10.12 10.26 1.86
C PHE A 48 -10.07 11.27 3.00
N LEU A 49 -9.63 10.81 4.18
CA LEU A 49 -9.25 11.63 5.33
C LEU A 49 -7.80 11.33 5.69
N TRP A 50 -7.09 12.33 6.21
CA TRP A 50 -5.65 12.26 6.45
C TRP A 50 -5.28 12.70 7.87
N PRO A 51 -5.80 12.04 8.93
CA PRO A 51 -5.44 12.38 10.29
C PRO A 51 -3.97 12.09 10.58
N THR A 52 -3.31 13.00 11.31
CA THR A 52 -1.95 12.74 11.83
C THR A 52 -2.02 11.88 13.07
N LEU A 53 -1.09 10.93 13.24
CA LEU A 53 -1.07 10.10 14.44
C LEU A 53 -0.60 10.89 15.68
N ALA A 54 0.05 12.05 15.47
CA ALA A 54 0.44 12.93 16.55
C ALA A 54 -0.77 13.57 17.25
N ASP A 55 -1.79 13.93 16.47
CA ASP A 55 -2.99 14.62 16.97
C ASP A 55 -4.12 13.64 17.34
N HIS A 56 -3.99 12.36 16.97
CA HIS A 56 -4.99 11.32 17.14
C HIS A 56 -4.42 10.11 17.91
N ALA A 57 -4.46 10.19 19.24
CA ALA A 57 -3.88 9.17 20.13
C ALA A 57 -4.58 7.80 19.98
N ASP A 58 -5.86 7.78 19.64
CA ASP A 58 -6.65 6.58 19.33
C ASP A 58 -6.11 5.83 18.11
N LEU A 59 -5.86 6.54 17.01
CA LEU A 59 -5.29 5.93 15.79
C LEU A 59 -3.85 5.45 16.02
N ARG A 60 -3.07 6.19 16.82
CA ARG A 60 -1.73 5.78 17.20
C ARG A 60 -1.76 4.47 17.99
N ALA A 61 -2.59 4.40 19.03
CA ALA A 61 -2.74 3.19 19.85
C ALA A 61 -3.18 1.99 19.00
N LEU A 62 -4.17 2.18 18.10
CA LEU A 62 -4.60 1.13 17.20
C LEU A 62 -3.46 0.65 16.28
N TYR A 63 -2.62 1.55 15.76
CA TYR A 63 -1.46 1.16 14.95
C TYR A 63 -0.45 0.36 15.78
N GLU A 64 -0.09 0.83 16.97
CA GLU A 64 0.89 0.20 17.85
C GLU A 64 0.43 -1.18 18.34
N GLU A 65 -0.87 -1.36 18.63
CA GLU A 65 -1.45 -2.62 19.07
C GLU A 65 -1.72 -3.63 17.96
N SER A 66 -1.75 -3.21 16.71
CA SER A 66 -2.19 -4.04 15.58
C SER A 66 -1.17 -5.05 15.07
N GLY A 67 0.10 -4.93 15.45
CA GLY A 67 1.18 -5.75 14.88
C GLY A 67 1.55 -5.42 13.43
N ILE A 68 0.97 -4.37 12.83
CA ILE A 68 1.28 -3.94 11.45
C ILE A 68 2.77 -3.69 11.26
N GLY A 69 3.38 -2.97 12.21
CA GLY A 69 4.82 -2.66 12.17
C GLY A 69 5.68 -3.93 12.14
N ASP A 70 5.31 -4.97 12.88
CA ASP A 70 6.02 -6.24 12.90
C ASP A 70 5.81 -7.02 11.58
N ALA A 71 4.57 -7.04 11.08
CA ALA A 71 4.25 -7.67 9.81
C ALA A 71 5.04 -7.04 8.66
N VAL A 72 5.18 -5.71 8.63
CA VAL A 72 5.98 -5.01 7.62
C VAL A 72 7.47 -5.25 7.81
N ARG A 73 7.98 -5.21 9.05
CA ARG A 73 9.40 -5.46 9.33
C ARG A 73 9.88 -6.84 8.84
N ALA A 74 9.01 -7.83 8.80
CA ALA A 74 9.34 -9.15 8.25
C ALA A 74 9.70 -9.13 6.76
N PHE A 75 9.34 -8.08 6.04
CA PHE A 75 9.69 -7.89 4.62
C PHE A 75 10.92 -7.01 4.41
N LEU A 76 11.38 -6.31 5.42
CA LEU A 76 12.52 -5.40 5.34
C LEU A 76 13.82 -6.10 5.73
N ARG A 77 14.93 -5.54 5.27
CA ARG A 77 16.25 -5.93 5.76
C ARG A 77 16.33 -5.73 7.27
N SER A 78 16.96 -6.66 7.96
CA SER A 78 17.04 -6.67 9.44
C SER A 78 17.84 -5.50 10.04
N ASP A 79 18.66 -4.82 9.24
CA ASP A 79 19.45 -3.64 9.65
C ASP A 79 18.65 -2.33 9.54
N LEU A 80 17.44 -2.36 9.00
CA LEU A 80 16.61 -1.16 8.85
C LEU A 80 15.68 -0.96 10.05
N THR A 81 15.55 0.31 10.45
CA THR A 81 14.57 0.73 11.45
C THR A 81 13.36 1.31 10.75
N LEU A 82 12.17 0.85 11.13
CA LEU A 82 10.90 1.35 10.63
C LEU A 82 10.17 2.10 11.75
N PRO A 83 10.15 3.44 11.74
CA PRO A 83 9.37 4.23 12.69
C PRO A 83 7.86 4.08 12.44
N ALA A 84 7.05 4.47 13.41
CA ALA A 84 5.61 4.60 13.21
C ALA A 84 5.32 5.66 12.14
N PRO A 85 4.22 5.51 11.37
CA PRO A 85 3.84 6.49 10.37
C PRO A 85 3.38 7.81 11.02
N GLU A 86 3.57 8.91 10.31
CA GLU A 86 3.11 10.23 10.75
C GLU A 86 1.61 10.42 10.51
N VAL A 87 1.10 9.84 9.41
CA VAL A 87 -0.27 10.05 8.90
C VAL A 87 -0.92 8.71 8.59
N ALA A 88 -2.21 8.57 8.92
CA ALA A 88 -3.08 7.53 8.40
C ALA A 88 -3.93 8.09 7.25
N GLN A 89 -4.01 7.38 6.13
CA GLN A 89 -4.96 7.66 5.09
C GLN A 89 -6.19 6.77 5.30
N LEU A 90 -7.27 7.35 5.80
CA LEU A 90 -8.57 6.68 5.90
C LEU A 90 -9.22 6.74 4.51
N ALA A 91 -9.32 5.60 3.85
CA ALA A 91 -9.74 5.50 2.46
C ALA A 91 -11.05 4.74 2.35
N LEU A 92 -12.08 5.44 1.89
CA LEU A 92 -13.39 4.87 1.62
C LEU A 92 -13.66 4.88 0.11
N THR A 93 -14.38 3.88 -0.38
CA THR A 93 -15.02 3.93 -1.69
C THR A 93 -16.53 3.81 -1.49
N LEU A 94 -17.22 4.90 -1.80
CA LEU A 94 -18.68 5.02 -1.59
C LEU A 94 -19.41 4.53 -2.84
N PRO A 95 -20.27 3.49 -2.72
CA PRO A 95 -21.04 3.00 -3.85
C PRO A 95 -22.22 3.93 -4.20
N PRO A 96 -22.77 3.85 -5.43
CA PRO A 96 -22.16 3.20 -6.59
C PRO A 96 -21.04 4.06 -7.19
N HIS A 97 -19.94 3.42 -7.64
CA HIS A 97 -18.86 4.10 -8.33
C HIS A 97 -18.39 3.28 -9.52
N LEU A 98 -18.96 3.54 -10.68
CA LEU A 98 -18.64 2.83 -11.91
C LEU A 98 -17.33 3.34 -12.49
N HIS A 99 -16.22 2.77 -12.04
CA HIS A 99 -14.88 3.13 -12.47
C HIS A 99 -14.07 1.86 -12.73
N HIS A 100 -13.45 1.79 -13.87
CA HIS A 100 -12.40 0.81 -14.16
C HIS A 100 -11.04 1.43 -13.87
N PRO A 101 -9.97 0.62 -13.75
CA PRO A 101 -8.68 1.21 -13.44
C PRO A 101 -8.37 2.29 -14.46
N GLY A 102 -8.25 3.52 -13.99
CA GLY A 102 -7.77 4.63 -14.79
C GLY A 102 -6.28 4.48 -15.07
N ALA A 103 -5.63 5.58 -15.45
CA ALA A 103 -4.19 5.59 -15.57
C ALA A 103 -3.53 5.21 -14.24
N PRO A 104 -2.51 4.34 -14.26
CA PRO A 104 -1.75 4.02 -13.07
C PRO A 104 -1.06 5.27 -12.51
N HIS A 105 -0.77 5.26 -11.23
CA HIS A 105 0.02 6.31 -10.57
C HIS A 105 0.99 5.72 -9.55
N ILE A 106 1.93 6.56 -9.13
CA ILE A 106 2.79 6.37 -7.96
C ILE A 106 2.41 7.44 -6.94
N ASP A 107 2.21 7.04 -5.72
CA ASP A 107 1.96 7.96 -4.60
C ASP A 107 3.19 8.83 -4.30
N GLY A 108 2.96 10.03 -3.72
CA GLY A 108 4.06 10.88 -3.24
C GLY A 108 4.83 11.66 -4.32
N LEU A 109 4.44 11.56 -5.60
CA LEU A 109 5.00 12.43 -6.63
C LEU A 109 4.50 13.87 -6.49
N THR A 110 3.24 14.02 -6.06
CA THR A 110 2.59 15.32 -5.83
C THR A 110 1.69 15.22 -4.58
N PRO A 111 1.86 16.10 -3.58
CA PRO A 111 2.89 17.13 -3.50
C PRO A 111 4.29 16.53 -3.29
N THR A 112 5.30 17.27 -3.73
CA THR A 112 6.71 16.95 -3.45
C THR A 112 7.08 17.40 -2.03
N GLU A 113 8.22 16.94 -1.54
CA GLU A 113 8.82 17.47 -0.32
C GLU A 113 9.23 18.94 -0.50
N ASP A 114 9.42 19.71 0.60
CA ASP A 114 9.75 21.14 0.57
C ASP A 114 10.99 21.47 -0.27
N ASP A 115 11.95 20.55 -0.36
CA ASP A 115 13.17 20.68 -1.15
C ASP A 115 13.02 20.18 -2.61
N GLY A 116 11.79 19.90 -3.04
CA GLY A 116 11.48 19.44 -4.40
C GLY A 116 11.76 17.96 -4.65
N ARG A 117 12.12 17.17 -3.64
CA ARG A 117 12.22 15.72 -3.77
C ARG A 117 10.85 15.08 -3.92
N PRO A 118 10.71 13.97 -4.67
CA PRO A 118 9.52 13.14 -4.60
C PRO A 118 9.29 12.63 -3.17
N GLY A 119 8.06 12.67 -2.68
CA GLY A 119 7.69 12.17 -1.36
C GLY A 119 7.68 10.63 -1.32
N THR A 120 8.83 10.01 -1.63
CA THR A 120 9.01 8.56 -1.66
C THR A 120 8.94 7.94 -0.27
N PHE A 121 8.57 6.69 -0.21
CA PHE A 121 8.49 5.88 1.01
C PHE A 121 8.88 4.43 0.70
N THR A 122 9.16 3.63 1.72
CA THR A 122 9.59 2.24 1.54
C THR A 122 8.45 1.36 1.04
N VAL A 123 7.30 1.41 1.72
CA VAL A 123 6.14 0.55 1.42
C VAL A 123 4.83 1.21 1.82
N LEU A 124 3.81 1.02 0.99
CA LEU A 124 2.43 1.31 1.33
C LEU A 124 1.83 0.08 2.02
N ALA A 125 1.36 0.25 3.24
CA ALA A 125 0.69 -0.78 4.02
C ALA A 125 -0.80 -0.45 4.14
N GLY A 126 -1.67 -1.29 3.59
CA GLY A 126 -3.13 -1.09 3.59
C GLY A 126 -3.85 -2.13 4.42
N LEU A 127 -4.53 -1.70 5.48
CA LEU A 127 -5.42 -2.57 6.26
C LEU A 127 -6.79 -2.65 5.63
N LEU A 128 -7.24 -3.83 5.26
CA LEU A 128 -8.59 -4.07 4.79
C LEU A 128 -9.54 -4.15 6.00
N LEU A 129 -10.42 -3.18 6.16
CA LEU A 129 -11.40 -3.17 7.25
C LEU A 129 -12.75 -3.73 6.85
N THR A 130 -12.99 -3.91 5.55
CA THR A 130 -14.16 -4.60 5.00
C THR A 130 -13.72 -5.80 4.18
N ASP A 131 -14.62 -6.76 3.97
CA ASP A 131 -14.37 -7.91 3.11
C ASP A 131 -14.23 -7.45 1.65
N GLN A 132 -13.12 -7.77 1.02
CA GLN A 132 -12.79 -7.43 -0.37
C GLN A 132 -12.44 -8.68 -1.18
N ARG A 133 -12.99 -9.86 -0.84
CA ARG A 133 -12.79 -11.10 -1.60
C ARG A 133 -13.43 -11.06 -2.98
N GLU A 134 -14.53 -10.33 -3.11
CA GLU A 134 -15.18 -10.09 -4.40
C GLU A 134 -14.52 -8.92 -5.12
N ILE A 135 -14.38 -9.02 -6.44
CA ILE A 135 -13.95 -7.92 -7.29
C ILE A 135 -15.03 -6.85 -7.41
N ASP A 136 -14.66 -5.66 -7.90
CA ASP A 136 -15.56 -4.54 -8.13
C ASP A 136 -16.31 -4.04 -6.87
N ARG A 137 -15.64 -4.21 -5.72
CA ARG A 137 -16.04 -3.70 -4.40
C ARG A 137 -15.15 -2.55 -3.91
N GLY A 138 -14.57 -1.79 -4.84
CA GLY A 138 -13.63 -0.73 -4.54
C GLY A 138 -12.19 -1.20 -4.35
N ASN A 139 -11.88 -2.43 -4.77
CA ASN A 139 -10.58 -3.05 -4.61
C ASN A 139 -9.47 -2.20 -5.22
N LEU A 140 -8.30 -2.26 -4.61
CA LEU A 140 -7.09 -1.67 -5.18
C LEU A 140 -6.72 -2.43 -6.48
N TRP A 141 -6.49 -1.69 -7.56
CA TRP A 141 -5.91 -2.21 -8.77
C TRP A 141 -4.39 -2.07 -8.73
N VAL A 142 -3.68 -3.10 -9.17
CA VAL A 142 -2.23 -3.12 -9.28
C VAL A 142 -1.82 -3.68 -10.65
N TRP A 143 -0.66 -3.24 -11.14
CA TRP A 143 -0.01 -3.78 -12.34
C TRP A 143 1.25 -4.55 -11.90
N PRO A 144 1.16 -5.87 -11.70
CA PRO A 144 2.24 -6.67 -11.10
C PRO A 144 3.57 -6.55 -11.85
N GLY A 145 4.68 -6.47 -11.10
CA GLY A 145 6.03 -6.40 -11.66
C GLY A 145 6.47 -5.02 -12.15
N THR A 146 5.57 -4.04 -12.24
CA THR A 146 5.92 -2.70 -12.76
C THR A 146 6.92 -1.94 -11.87
N HIS A 147 7.07 -2.27 -10.60
CA HIS A 147 8.13 -1.72 -9.76
C HIS A 147 9.54 -2.04 -10.28
N LEU A 148 9.73 -3.23 -10.88
CA LEU A 148 11.00 -3.63 -11.48
C LEU A 148 11.26 -2.91 -12.81
N SER A 149 10.25 -2.82 -13.68
CA SER A 149 10.35 -2.11 -14.96
C SER A 149 10.51 -0.60 -14.77
N THR A 150 9.84 -0.01 -13.79
CA THR A 150 10.01 1.39 -13.40
C THR A 150 11.42 1.67 -12.89
N ALA A 151 11.95 0.82 -11.99
CA ALA A 151 13.32 0.97 -11.53
C ALA A 151 14.34 0.80 -12.67
N ALA A 152 14.11 -0.12 -13.61
CA ALA A 152 14.95 -0.27 -14.80
C ALA A 152 14.91 0.98 -15.67
N TRP A 153 13.75 1.57 -15.87
CA TRP A 153 13.58 2.84 -16.60
C TRP A 153 14.33 3.98 -15.89
N LEU A 154 14.22 4.09 -14.56
CA LEU A 154 14.92 5.09 -13.77
C LEU A 154 16.45 4.90 -13.76
N ARG A 155 16.95 3.66 -13.80
CA ARG A 155 18.39 3.41 -13.99
C ARG A 155 18.91 3.97 -15.31
N HIS A 156 18.10 3.90 -16.36
CA HIS A 156 18.47 4.39 -17.69
C HIS A 156 18.37 5.92 -17.81
N HIS A 157 17.33 6.54 -17.24
CA HIS A 157 17.02 7.97 -17.38
C HIS A 157 17.53 8.82 -16.20
N GLY A 158 18.03 8.19 -15.13
CA GLY A 158 18.38 8.83 -13.86
C GLY A 158 17.19 8.88 -12.90
N ALA A 159 17.44 8.80 -11.60
CA ALA A 159 16.41 8.81 -10.57
C ALA A 159 15.56 10.10 -10.59
N ASP A 160 16.16 11.23 -10.93
CA ASP A 160 15.46 12.53 -11.00
C ASP A 160 14.37 12.58 -12.07
N ALA A 161 14.42 11.70 -13.09
CA ALA A 161 13.37 11.57 -14.08
C ALA A 161 12.01 11.16 -13.48
N LEU A 162 11.99 10.60 -12.26
CA LEU A 162 10.77 10.31 -11.53
C LEU A 162 9.91 11.55 -11.29
N ARG A 163 10.52 12.73 -11.13
CA ARG A 163 9.82 14.00 -10.88
C ARG A 163 8.88 14.40 -12.01
N ASP A 164 9.27 14.07 -13.23
CA ASP A 164 8.55 14.46 -14.45
C ASP A 164 7.66 13.33 -14.98
N ALA A 165 7.69 12.17 -14.34
CA ALA A 165 6.99 10.95 -14.77
C ALA A 165 5.54 10.84 -14.25
N THR A 166 4.84 11.97 -14.16
CA THR A 166 3.47 12.02 -13.65
C THR A 166 2.45 11.69 -14.75
N PRO A 167 1.43 10.87 -14.50
CA PRO A 167 1.14 10.18 -13.22
C PRO A 167 1.97 8.91 -13.00
N TYR A 168 2.59 8.36 -14.04
CA TYR A 168 3.41 7.16 -14.02
C TYR A 168 4.46 7.17 -15.13
N PRO A 169 5.67 6.60 -14.90
CA PRO A 169 6.70 6.46 -15.93
C PRO A 169 6.21 5.70 -17.18
N PRO A 170 6.72 6.03 -18.38
CA PRO A 170 6.28 5.40 -19.64
C PRO A 170 6.89 3.99 -19.81
N VAL A 171 6.52 3.07 -18.94
CA VAL A 171 6.89 1.65 -19.01
C VAL A 171 5.73 0.81 -19.53
N GLU A 172 6.03 -0.36 -20.08
CA GLU A 172 4.99 -1.32 -20.46
C GLU A 172 4.20 -1.78 -19.24
N LEU A 173 2.88 -1.75 -19.36
CA LEU A 173 1.96 -2.14 -18.29
C LEU A 173 1.39 -3.52 -18.59
N PRO A 174 1.57 -4.50 -17.69
CA PRO A 174 0.90 -5.80 -17.81
C PRO A 174 -0.61 -5.66 -17.56
N THR A 175 -1.35 -6.75 -17.72
CA THR A 175 -2.76 -6.81 -17.33
C THR A 175 -2.91 -6.50 -15.84
N PRO A 176 -3.74 -5.51 -15.47
CA PRO A 176 -3.94 -5.16 -14.07
C PRO A 176 -4.79 -6.22 -13.35
N LEU A 177 -4.61 -6.29 -12.04
CA LEU A 177 -5.35 -7.18 -11.14
C LEU A 177 -5.99 -6.39 -10.02
N GLN A 178 -7.15 -6.85 -9.57
CA GLN A 178 -7.75 -6.36 -8.33
C GLN A 178 -7.19 -7.12 -7.13
N VAL A 179 -6.72 -6.40 -6.14
CA VAL A 179 -6.26 -6.99 -4.88
C VAL A 179 -7.48 -7.45 -4.08
N THR A 180 -7.52 -8.72 -3.72
CA THR A 180 -8.59 -9.31 -2.92
C THR A 180 -8.07 -9.76 -1.57
N GLY A 181 -8.94 -9.73 -0.54
CA GLY A 181 -8.60 -10.18 0.82
C GLY A 181 -9.78 -10.09 1.76
N THR A 182 -9.68 -10.77 2.89
CA THR A 182 -10.65 -10.68 3.99
C THR A 182 -10.43 -9.42 4.82
N ALA A 183 -11.45 -8.96 5.54
CA ALA A 183 -11.25 -7.96 6.59
C ALA A 183 -10.19 -8.46 7.59
N GLY A 184 -9.31 -7.57 8.04
CA GLY A 184 -8.17 -7.89 8.88
C GLY A 184 -6.88 -8.27 8.14
N SER A 185 -6.94 -8.40 6.80
CA SER A 185 -5.73 -8.60 5.99
C SER A 185 -4.94 -7.30 5.81
N LEU A 186 -3.63 -7.43 5.65
CA LEU A 186 -2.70 -6.36 5.32
C LEU A 186 -2.22 -6.51 3.88
N VAL A 187 -2.43 -5.49 3.07
CA VAL A 187 -1.87 -5.37 1.71
C VAL A 187 -0.58 -4.58 1.78
N LEU A 188 0.52 -5.15 1.31
CA LEU A 188 1.79 -4.44 1.13
C LEU A 188 2.00 -4.14 -0.34
N VAL A 189 2.33 -2.89 -0.66
CA VAL A 189 2.53 -2.41 -2.02
C VAL A 189 3.85 -1.66 -2.10
N HIS A 190 4.72 -2.08 -3.01
CA HIS A 190 6.00 -1.42 -3.27
C HIS A 190 5.76 0.00 -3.80
N TYR A 191 6.56 0.98 -3.36
CA TYR A 191 6.42 2.38 -3.75
C TYR A 191 6.32 2.60 -5.27
N LEU A 192 7.17 1.93 -6.05
CA LEU A 192 7.20 2.06 -7.52
C LEU A 192 6.13 1.23 -8.26
N LEU A 193 5.32 0.45 -7.55
CA LEU A 193 4.28 -0.34 -8.21
C LEU A 193 3.18 0.56 -8.75
N ALA A 194 2.88 0.40 -10.03
CA ALA A 194 1.70 1.01 -10.64
C ALA A 194 0.44 0.52 -9.93
N HIS A 195 -0.37 1.45 -9.46
CA HIS A 195 -1.63 1.13 -8.80
C HIS A 195 -2.70 2.21 -9.05
N ASN A 196 -3.95 1.87 -8.78
CA ASN A 196 -5.07 2.81 -8.78
C ASN A 196 -6.22 2.27 -7.92
N ILE A 197 -7.14 3.14 -7.55
CA ILE A 197 -8.37 2.75 -6.86
C ILE A 197 -9.36 2.13 -7.85
N GLY A 198 -10.12 1.14 -7.40
CA GLY A 198 -11.14 0.48 -8.20
C GLY A 198 -12.54 1.07 -8.03
N GLY A 199 -13.42 0.71 -8.97
CA GLY A 199 -14.84 0.97 -8.87
C GLY A 199 -15.51 0.10 -7.82
N HIS A 200 -16.65 0.57 -7.33
CA HIS A 200 -17.52 -0.15 -6.40
C HIS A 200 -18.92 -0.26 -7.01
N PHE A 201 -19.28 -1.44 -7.50
CA PHE A 201 -20.52 -1.66 -8.24
C PHE A 201 -21.69 -2.07 -7.35
N GLY A 202 -21.48 -2.16 -6.03
CA GLY A 202 -22.57 -2.25 -5.06
C GLY A 202 -23.46 -1.00 -5.09
N THR A 203 -24.64 -1.08 -4.52
CA THR A 203 -25.63 -0.01 -4.51
C THR A 203 -26.00 0.48 -3.12
N ALA A 204 -25.77 -0.34 -2.10
CA ALA A 204 -26.12 -0.01 -0.72
C ALA A 204 -24.98 0.81 -0.07
N ALA A 205 -25.34 1.88 0.63
CA ALA A 205 -24.38 2.78 1.26
C ALA A 205 -23.56 2.12 2.39
N ASP A 206 -24.07 1.07 3.00
CA ASP A 206 -23.41 0.26 4.03
C ASP A 206 -22.41 -0.75 3.47
N GLU A 207 -22.42 -0.98 2.14
CA GLU A 207 -21.42 -1.82 1.45
C GLU A 207 -20.11 -1.09 1.14
N ARG A 208 -19.93 0.16 1.59
CA ARG A 208 -18.73 0.93 1.28
C ARG A 208 -17.46 0.19 1.64
N ARG A 209 -16.45 0.30 0.78
CA ARG A 209 -15.10 -0.19 1.07
C ARG A 209 -14.43 0.71 2.11
N GLU A 210 -13.78 0.11 3.10
CA GLU A 210 -13.02 0.77 4.13
C GLU A 210 -11.61 0.18 4.19
N THR A 211 -10.59 1.02 4.03
CA THR A 211 -9.18 0.65 4.13
C THR A 211 -8.42 1.78 4.82
N VAL A 212 -7.43 1.43 5.64
CA VAL A 212 -6.50 2.41 6.20
C VAL A 212 -5.13 2.17 5.62
N TYR A 213 -4.56 3.18 4.97
CA TYR A 213 -3.23 3.12 4.39
C TYR A 213 -2.22 3.89 5.23
N PHE A 214 -1.02 3.33 5.31
CA PHE A 214 0.15 3.96 5.91
C PHE A 214 1.30 3.97 4.90
N ARG A 215 1.86 5.15 4.65
CA ARG A 215 3.11 5.28 3.90
C ARG A 215 4.26 5.13 4.87
N LEU A 216 4.84 3.94 4.94
CA LEU A 216 5.90 3.59 5.88
C LEU A 216 7.27 3.86 5.26
N ARG A 217 8.12 4.54 6.00
CA ARG A 217 9.44 4.98 5.53
C ARG A 217 10.51 4.50 6.49
N ALA A 218 11.45 3.68 6.01
CA ALA A 218 12.62 3.27 6.77
C ALA A 218 13.53 4.46 7.06
N VAL A 219 14.25 4.42 8.18
CA VAL A 219 15.25 5.45 8.50
C VAL A 219 16.32 5.49 7.42
N GLY A 220 16.66 6.68 6.95
CA GLY A 220 17.62 6.90 5.87
C GLY A 220 17.06 6.73 4.44
N HIS A 221 15.80 6.32 4.28
CA HIS A 221 15.15 6.22 2.96
C HIS A 221 15.20 7.57 2.21
N ARG A 222 14.87 8.63 2.91
CA ARG A 222 14.74 9.99 2.36
C ARG A 222 16.07 10.49 1.78
N GLU A 223 17.17 10.21 2.44
CA GLU A 223 18.50 10.58 2.02
C GLU A 223 18.99 9.74 0.83
N ARG A 224 18.56 8.48 0.78
CA ARG A 224 18.93 7.50 -0.25
C ARG A 224 17.87 7.31 -1.33
N TRP A 225 16.87 8.18 -1.43
CA TRP A 225 15.74 7.98 -2.32
C TRP A 225 16.15 7.65 -3.78
N ARG A 226 17.26 8.25 -4.30
CA ARG A 226 17.74 7.97 -5.65
C ARG A 226 18.23 6.54 -5.82
N GLU A 227 18.88 5.99 -4.81
CA GLU A 227 19.35 4.61 -4.80
C GLU A 227 18.15 3.66 -4.72
N VAL A 228 17.20 3.95 -3.81
CA VAL A 228 16.02 3.12 -3.58
C VAL A 228 15.13 3.03 -4.82
N VAL A 229 14.91 4.13 -5.54
CA VAL A 229 14.06 4.10 -6.74
C VAL A 229 14.75 3.45 -7.94
N THR A 230 16.08 3.35 -7.94
CA THR A 230 16.84 2.66 -8.99
C THR A 230 17.17 1.21 -8.63
N ASP A 231 17.19 0.86 -7.35
CA ASP A 231 17.28 -0.51 -6.84
C ASP A 231 16.05 -0.81 -5.95
N PRO A 232 14.97 -1.33 -6.55
CA PRO A 232 13.68 -1.43 -5.86
C PRO A 232 13.68 -2.43 -4.71
N LEU A 233 14.68 -3.29 -4.61
CA LEU A 233 14.78 -4.27 -3.52
C LEU A 233 15.82 -3.91 -2.46
N LEU A 234 16.44 -2.73 -2.56
CA LEU A 234 17.50 -2.27 -1.66
C LEU A 234 17.12 -2.30 -0.18
N GLU A 235 15.88 -2.03 0.15
CA GLU A 235 15.37 -1.97 1.51
C GLU A 235 14.68 -3.27 1.97
N PHE A 236 14.54 -4.26 1.09
CA PHE A 236 13.77 -5.47 1.38
C PHE A 236 14.67 -6.67 1.68
N ALA A 237 14.18 -7.57 2.55
CA ALA A 237 14.85 -8.81 2.87
C ALA A 237 14.88 -9.71 1.63
N LEU A 238 16.01 -10.37 1.39
CA LEU A 238 16.08 -11.36 0.32
C LEU A 238 15.19 -12.57 0.66
N PRO A 239 14.55 -13.19 -0.33
CA PRO A 239 13.83 -14.45 -0.10
C PRO A 239 14.80 -15.50 0.45
N ASP A 240 14.40 -16.19 1.51
CA ASP A 240 15.20 -17.29 2.06
C ASP A 240 15.49 -18.32 0.97
N GLN A 241 16.75 -18.54 0.68
CA GLN A 241 17.21 -19.61 -0.22
C GLN A 241 17.20 -21.00 0.45
N THR A 242 16.66 -21.09 1.67
CA THR A 242 16.61 -22.34 2.46
C THR A 242 15.40 -23.21 2.10
N GLY A 243 15.25 -23.54 0.83
CA GLY A 243 14.21 -24.44 0.35
C GLY A 243 14.70 -25.35 -0.76
N GLY A 244 15.63 -26.27 -0.47
CA GLY A 244 16.00 -27.24 -1.50
C GLY A 244 17.30 -27.98 -1.34
N SER A 245 17.58 -28.60 -0.18
CA SER A 245 18.41 -29.79 -0.19
C SER A 245 17.49 -30.97 0.11
N VAL A 246 16.79 -31.44 -0.91
CA VAL A 246 16.40 -32.84 -0.96
C VAL A 246 17.70 -33.57 -1.21
N THR A 247 18.28 -34.11 -0.16
CA THR A 247 19.30 -35.15 -0.27
C THR A 247 18.62 -36.34 -0.91
N ASP A 248 18.94 -36.55 -2.18
CA ASP A 248 18.72 -37.84 -2.86
C ASP A 248 19.62 -38.86 -2.17
N ASP A 249 19.14 -39.46 -1.08
CA ASP A 249 19.74 -40.64 -0.51
C ASP A 249 19.30 -41.85 -1.36
N GLY A 250 20.10 -42.12 -2.39
CA GLY A 250 20.04 -43.32 -3.13
C GLY A 250 20.23 -44.54 -2.22
N ARG A 251 19.24 -45.41 -2.25
CA ARG A 251 19.39 -46.88 -2.12
C ARG A 251 18.24 -47.57 -2.85
#